data_8a4744599d0b62fb7f0bf4c4370d5cb8
#
_entry.id   8a4744599d0b62fb7f0bf4c4370d5cb8
#
_cell.length_a   1.000
_cell.length_b   1.000
_cell.length_c   1.000
_cell.angle_alpha   90.00
_cell.angle_beta   90.00
_cell.angle_gamma   90.00
#
_symmetry.space_group_name_H-M   'P 1'
#
loop_
_entity.id
_entity.type
_entity.pdbx_description
1 polymer ?
#
loop_
_entity_poly.entity_id
_entity_poly.type
_entity_poly.pdbx_seq_one_letter_code
_entity_poly.pdbx_strand_id
1 'polypeptide(L)'
;MSDRDPSSLHATASASGQSAGLMSAPRRQFITGTAAAAVASGLHCGVWAQGSDAPEKKEVRIGFIPLTDCASVVMASVLKFDEKYGIKIIPTKEASWAGVRDKLVNGELDMAHVLYGLVYGVHLGISGPKKDMAVLMTLNNNGQAITLSKKLADKGAVDGAGLAKLMKAEPREYTFAQTFPTGTHAMWLYYWMAANGINPMTDAKVITVPPPQMVANMRVGNMDGYSVGEPWNHRAIIDGIGITATTSQDVWKDHPEKVLGTTGDFVKKYPNTARAVTAAILE
;
A
#
# COMPACT_ATOMS: atom_id res chain seq x y z
N MET A 1 -16.87 -13.92 -60.74
CA MET A 1 -17.75 -13.04 -61.56
C MET A 1 -17.34 -11.67 -61.18
N SER A 2 -16.62 -11.18 -62.06
CA SER A 2 -16.61 -10.06 -62.97
C SER A 2 -16.12 -8.79 -62.28
N ASP A 3 -14.85 -8.49 -62.46
CA ASP A 3 -14.19 -7.71 -63.53
C ASP A 3 -14.76 -6.28 -63.65
N ARG A 4 -13.93 -5.25 -63.36
CA ARG A 4 -13.31 -4.41 -64.42
C ARG A 4 -12.59 -3.20 -63.82
N ASP A 5 -11.29 -3.18 -64.01
CA ASP A 5 -10.46 -2.01 -64.32
C ASP A 5 -10.69 -1.70 -65.85
N PRO A 6 -10.27 -0.64 -66.51
CA PRO A 6 -9.19 0.32 -66.20
C PRO A 6 -9.33 1.77 -66.82
N SER A 7 -8.24 2.52 -66.59
CA SER A 7 -7.53 3.47 -67.52
C SER A 7 -8.13 4.86 -67.80
N SER A 8 -7.36 5.82 -67.52
CA SER A 8 -6.44 6.67 -68.29
C SER A 8 -7.06 7.98 -68.78
N LEU A 9 -6.37 9.07 -68.58
CA LEU A 9 -5.88 9.95 -69.63
C LEU A 9 -5.03 11.13 -69.10
N HIS A 10 -3.96 11.32 -69.82
CA HIS A 10 -2.97 12.37 -69.75
C HIS A 10 -3.52 13.80 -70.01
N ALA A 11 -2.86 14.77 -69.38
CA ALA A 11 -2.60 16.04 -70.10
C ALA A 11 -1.41 16.76 -69.45
N THR A 12 -0.45 17.04 -70.29
CA THR A 12 0.80 17.80 -70.14
C THR A 12 0.56 19.29 -70.15
N ALA A 13 1.39 20.05 -69.43
CA ALA A 13 2.02 21.32 -69.88
C ALA A 13 2.79 21.94 -68.68
N SER A 14 4.00 22.00 -68.74
CA SER A 14 5.07 22.91 -69.21
C SER A 14 5.45 23.97 -68.17
N ALA A 15 6.68 23.89 -67.87
CA ALA A 15 7.72 24.70 -67.23
C ALA A 15 7.50 26.23 -67.13
N SER A 16 7.92 26.75 -65.99
CA SER A 16 8.81 27.91 -65.97
C SER A 16 9.54 27.92 -64.62
N GLY A 17 10.86 27.96 -64.69
CA GLY A 17 11.75 28.03 -63.54
C GLY A 17 11.76 29.41 -62.90
N GLN A 18 12.10 29.39 -61.59
CA GLN A 18 12.81 30.51 -60.97
C GLN A 18 13.55 30.04 -59.72
N SER A 19 14.85 30.19 -59.79
CA SER A 19 15.86 30.52 -58.79
C SER A 19 15.71 30.01 -57.36
N ALA A 20 16.69 29.21 -57.01
CA ALA A 20 17.11 28.91 -55.64
C ALA A 20 17.37 30.20 -54.83
N GLY A 21 16.48 30.50 -53.91
CA GLY A 21 16.74 31.47 -52.85
C GLY A 21 17.43 30.78 -51.71
N LEU A 22 18.68 31.16 -51.45
CA LEU A 22 19.46 30.78 -50.27
C LEU A 22 18.64 31.03 -49.00
N MET A 23 18.30 29.96 -48.31
CA MET A 23 17.74 30.04 -46.97
C MET A 23 18.84 30.50 -46.00
N SER A 24 18.65 31.70 -45.53
CA SER A 24 19.55 32.50 -44.72
C SER A 24 19.89 31.93 -43.33
N ALA A 25 21.01 32.35 -42.81
CA ALA A 25 21.64 32.03 -41.55
C ALA A 25 20.79 31.88 -40.26
N PRO A 26 19.57 32.44 -40.10
CA PRO A 26 18.82 32.34 -38.84
C PRO A 26 18.31 30.95 -38.52
N ARG A 27 18.10 30.04 -39.49
CA ARG A 27 17.62 28.69 -39.22
C ARG A 27 18.68 27.76 -38.61
N ARG A 28 19.95 27.98 -38.97
CA ARG A 28 21.08 27.23 -38.36
C ARG A 28 21.36 27.67 -36.94
N GLN A 29 21.22 28.95 -36.65
CA GLN A 29 21.38 29.46 -35.28
C GLN A 29 20.25 29.06 -34.36
N PHE A 30 19.02 28.88 -34.89
CA PHE A 30 17.90 28.39 -34.09
C PHE A 30 18.05 26.91 -33.71
N ILE A 31 18.54 26.06 -34.61
CA ILE A 31 18.76 24.64 -34.36
C ILE A 31 19.96 24.43 -33.41
N THR A 32 21.03 25.21 -33.52
CA THR A 32 22.16 25.09 -32.59
C THR A 32 21.88 25.72 -31.23
N GLY A 33 21.05 26.76 -31.14
CA GLY A 33 20.59 27.32 -29.86
C GLY A 33 19.67 26.40 -29.07
N THR A 34 18.75 25.70 -29.74
CA THR A 34 17.87 24.70 -29.11
C THR A 34 18.63 23.44 -28.71
N ALA A 35 19.62 22.98 -29.46
CA ALA A 35 20.44 21.84 -29.09
C ALA A 35 21.38 22.16 -27.90
N ALA A 36 21.93 23.37 -27.80
CA ALA A 36 22.73 23.79 -26.66
C ALA A 36 21.89 23.98 -25.38
N ALA A 37 20.65 24.46 -25.48
CA ALA A 37 19.71 24.55 -24.37
C ALA A 37 19.26 23.15 -23.87
N ALA A 38 19.12 22.16 -24.77
CA ALA A 38 18.80 20.80 -24.43
C ALA A 38 19.92 20.02 -23.71
N VAL A 39 21.20 20.39 -23.99
CA VAL A 39 22.38 19.77 -23.33
C VAL A 39 22.67 20.42 -21.98
N ALA A 40 22.36 21.70 -21.78
CA ALA A 40 22.56 22.40 -20.51
C ALA A 40 21.48 22.06 -19.47
N SER A 41 20.33 21.53 -19.89
CA SER A 41 19.23 21.08 -19.01
C SER A 41 19.32 19.59 -18.61
N GLY A 42 20.40 18.89 -18.97
CA GLY A 42 20.68 17.50 -18.59
C GLY A 42 21.07 17.27 -17.13
N LEU A 43 20.93 18.28 -16.27
CA LEU A 43 21.17 18.21 -14.85
C LEU A 43 19.81 18.29 -14.11
N HIS A 44 19.26 17.12 -13.79
CA HIS A 44 18.17 16.96 -12.81
C HIS A 44 16.85 17.66 -13.13
N CYS A 45 16.33 17.51 -14.34
CA CYS A 45 14.89 17.68 -14.52
C CYS A 45 14.19 16.46 -13.91
N GLY A 46 13.64 16.61 -12.72
CA GLY A 46 12.61 15.71 -12.25
C GLY A 46 11.56 15.49 -13.36
N VAL A 47 10.87 14.38 -13.37
CA VAL A 47 9.84 13.99 -14.35
C VAL A 47 8.76 15.06 -14.55
N TRP A 48 8.74 16.06 -13.68
CA TRP A 48 7.84 17.22 -13.70
C TRP A 48 8.57 18.42 -14.34
N ALA A 49 8.07 18.90 -15.47
CA ALA A 49 8.46 20.19 -16.00
C ALA A 49 8.26 21.26 -14.92
N GLN A 50 9.20 22.19 -14.80
CA GLN A 50 9.07 23.35 -13.90
C GLN A 50 7.81 24.15 -14.30
N GLY A 51 6.74 23.98 -13.55
CA GLY A 51 5.43 24.58 -13.82
C GLY A 51 4.45 24.35 -12.67
N SER A 52 3.18 24.49 -12.94
CA SER A 52 2.07 24.30 -11.97
C SER A 52 2.00 22.89 -11.33
N ASP A 53 2.78 21.93 -11.85
CA ASP A 53 2.77 20.52 -11.41
C ASP A 53 3.89 20.17 -10.41
N ALA A 54 4.71 21.15 -9.98
CA ALA A 54 5.72 20.91 -8.95
C ALA A 54 5.09 20.56 -7.61
N PRO A 55 5.68 19.60 -6.83
CA PRO A 55 5.20 19.26 -5.51
C PRO A 55 5.16 20.49 -4.57
N GLU A 56 4.02 20.74 -3.96
CA GLU A 56 3.79 21.86 -3.05
C GLU A 56 4.54 21.67 -1.73
N LYS A 57 4.68 20.44 -1.28
CA LYS A 57 5.41 20.02 -0.09
C LYS A 57 6.50 19.03 -0.47
N LYS A 58 7.76 19.41 -0.24
CA LYS A 58 8.91 18.60 -0.65
C LYS A 58 9.26 17.49 0.32
N GLU A 59 9.09 17.66 1.62
CA GLU A 59 9.33 16.62 2.62
C GLU A 59 8.02 16.02 3.07
N VAL A 60 7.89 14.68 2.92
CA VAL A 60 6.65 13.95 3.23
C VAL A 60 6.95 12.85 4.24
N ARG A 61 6.37 12.97 5.43
CA ARG A 61 6.47 11.97 6.51
C ARG A 61 5.46 10.88 6.29
N ILE A 62 5.93 9.66 6.03
CA ILE A 62 5.07 8.49 5.81
C ILE A 62 5.25 7.51 6.97
N GLY A 63 4.20 7.35 7.77
CA GLY A 63 4.18 6.40 8.87
C GLY A 63 4.12 4.96 8.40
N PHE A 64 4.81 4.03 9.09
CA PHE A 64 4.72 2.60 8.82
C PHE A 64 4.92 1.76 10.08
N ILE A 65 4.31 0.59 10.12
CA ILE A 65 4.60 -0.46 11.09
C ILE A 65 5.61 -1.43 10.43
N PRO A 66 6.61 -1.98 11.18
CA PRO A 66 7.60 -2.90 10.64
C PRO A 66 6.98 -4.27 10.31
N LEU A 67 6.42 -4.35 9.12
CA LEU A 67 5.82 -5.50 8.46
C LEU A 67 6.49 -5.64 7.08
N THR A 68 6.47 -6.81 6.47
CA THR A 68 7.09 -7.02 5.16
C THR A 68 6.44 -6.16 4.07
N ASP A 69 5.17 -5.86 4.23
CA ASP A 69 4.37 -5.06 3.29
C ASP A 69 4.65 -3.54 3.31
N CYS A 70 5.48 -3.05 4.24
CA CYS A 70 5.97 -1.67 4.18
C CYS A 70 7.10 -1.46 3.16
N ALA A 71 7.56 -2.52 2.51
CA ALA A 71 8.75 -2.50 1.67
C ALA A 71 8.66 -1.45 0.55
N SER A 72 7.54 -1.35 -0.17
CA SER A 72 7.37 -0.38 -1.25
C SER A 72 7.60 1.07 -0.82
N VAL A 73 7.05 1.46 0.33
CA VAL A 73 7.23 2.82 0.88
C VAL A 73 8.66 3.06 1.33
N VAL A 74 9.26 2.09 2.04
CA VAL A 74 10.63 2.23 2.55
C VAL A 74 11.65 2.23 1.41
N MET A 75 11.48 1.34 0.43
CA MET A 75 12.39 1.24 -0.72
C MET A 75 12.31 2.45 -1.64
N ALA A 76 11.15 3.07 -1.82
CA ALA A 76 11.02 4.32 -2.56
C ALA A 76 11.96 5.41 -2.03
N SER A 77 12.14 5.49 -0.70
CA SER A 77 13.08 6.41 -0.06
C SER A 77 14.53 5.89 -0.13
N VAL A 78 14.78 4.62 0.18
CA VAL A 78 16.14 4.05 0.23
C VAL A 78 16.80 4.03 -1.14
N LEU A 79 16.04 3.73 -2.20
CA LEU A 79 16.51 3.71 -3.59
C LEU A 79 16.42 5.08 -4.27
N LYS A 80 15.98 6.12 -3.53
CA LYS A 80 15.90 7.51 -4.00
C LYS A 80 14.96 7.70 -5.20
N PHE A 81 13.91 6.88 -5.30
CA PHE A 81 12.89 7.07 -6.33
C PHE A 81 12.12 8.38 -6.10
N ASP A 82 11.95 8.77 -4.86
CA ASP A 82 11.32 10.01 -4.43
C ASP A 82 12.05 11.27 -4.96
N GLU A 83 13.39 11.25 -5.03
CA GLU A 83 14.18 12.37 -5.55
C GLU A 83 13.86 12.67 -7.03
N LYS A 84 13.53 11.65 -7.84
CA LYS A 84 13.12 11.81 -9.25
C LYS A 84 11.86 12.64 -9.41
N TYR A 85 10.98 12.61 -8.42
CA TYR A 85 9.70 13.32 -8.40
C TYR A 85 9.77 14.62 -7.58
N GLY A 86 10.97 15.09 -7.22
CA GLY A 86 11.18 16.37 -6.55
C GLY A 86 10.68 16.40 -5.10
N ILE A 87 10.54 15.25 -4.47
CA ILE A 87 10.16 15.09 -3.06
C ILE A 87 11.21 14.29 -2.30
N LYS A 88 11.09 14.31 -0.98
CA LYS A 88 11.84 13.47 -0.05
C LYS A 88 10.86 12.76 0.87
N ILE A 89 10.75 11.45 0.74
CA ILE A 89 9.99 10.60 1.64
C ILE A 89 10.81 10.39 2.93
N ILE A 90 10.16 10.62 4.07
CA ILE A 90 10.73 10.38 5.41
C ILE A 90 9.95 9.24 6.03
N PRO A 91 10.40 7.97 5.89
CA PRO A 91 9.76 6.83 6.52
C PRO A 91 9.82 6.97 8.05
N THR A 92 8.67 7.00 8.70
CA THR A 92 8.54 7.17 10.15
C THR A 92 8.00 5.89 10.78
N LYS A 93 8.86 5.19 11.52
CA LYS A 93 8.47 3.94 12.19
C LYS A 93 7.51 4.22 13.33
N GLU A 94 6.38 3.51 13.34
CA GLU A 94 5.34 3.61 14.34
C GLU A 94 5.22 2.31 15.16
N ALA A 95 4.77 2.45 16.41
CA ALA A 95 4.66 1.33 17.34
C ALA A 95 3.31 0.60 17.25
N SER A 96 2.25 1.28 16.84
CA SER A 96 0.89 0.73 16.81
C SER A 96 0.02 1.42 15.75
N TRP A 97 -1.04 0.73 15.31
CA TRP A 97 -2.01 1.29 14.38
C TRP A 97 -2.82 2.45 14.98
N ALA A 98 -3.07 2.43 16.29
CA ALA A 98 -3.67 3.57 16.98
C ALA A 98 -2.78 4.82 16.89
N GLY A 99 -1.47 4.66 17.09
CA GLY A 99 -0.50 5.75 16.91
C GLY A 99 -0.48 6.28 15.47
N VAL A 100 -0.51 5.40 14.47
CA VAL A 100 -0.60 5.80 13.04
C VAL A 100 -1.88 6.62 12.80
N ARG A 101 -3.03 6.13 13.29
CA ARG A 101 -4.31 6.84 13.20
C ARG A 101 -4.22 8.25 13.78
N ASP A 102 -3.78 8.35 15.02
CA ASP A 102 -3.77 9.61 15.76
C ASP A 102 -2.83 10.62 15.09
N LYS A 103 -1.65 10.19 14.67
CA LYS A 103 -0.69 11.05 13.99
C LYS A 103 -1.13 11.49 12.59
N LEU A 104 -1.85 10.64 11.84
CA LEU A 104 -2.48 11.04 10.58
C LEU A 104 -3.57 12.10 10.81
N VAL A 105 -4.46 11.85 11.77
CA VAL A 105 -5.58 12.77 12.08
C VAL A 105 -5.07 14.13 12.56
N ASN A 106 -3.99 14.15 13.36
CA ASN A 106 -3.39 15.35 13.92
C ASN A 106 -2.39 16.04 12.98
N GLY A 107 -2.05 15.42 11.82
CA GLY A 107 -1.12 16.00 10.85
C GLY A 107 0.35 15.90 11.23
N GLU A 108 0.71 15.06 12.20
CA GLU A 108 2.09 14.71 12.53
C GLU A 108 2.71 13.81 11.45
N LEU A 109 1.88 12.95 10.83
CA LEU A 109 2.18 12.21 9.62
C LEU A 109 1.40 12.82 8.45
N ASP A 110 2.04 12.90 7.30
CA ASP A 110 1.44 13.36 6.06
C ASP A 110 0.63 12.25 5.38
N MET A 111 1.19 11.06 5.39
CA MET A 111 0.62 9.82 4.84
C MET A 111 1.04 8.63 5.71
N ALA A 112 0.48 7.48 5.43
CA ALA A 112 0.94 6.23 6.03
C ALA A 112 0.73 5.03 5.11
N HIS A 113 1.65 4.06 5.23
CA HIS A 113 1.37 2.67 4.95
C HIS A 113 0.42 2.20 6.05
N VAL A 114 -0.84 2.00 5.71
CA VAL A 114 -1.90 1.84 6.71
C VAL A 114 -2.91 0.77 6.32
N LEU A 115 -3.54 0.19 7.34
CA LEU A 115 -4.64 -0.76 7.16
C LEU A 115 -5.79 -0.13 6.36
N TYR A 116 -6.24 -0.82 5.31
CA TYR A 116 -7.38 -0.38 4.50
C TYR A 116 -8.61 -0.08 5.35
N GLY A 117 -8.98 -0.99 6.25
CA GLY A 117 -10.12 -0.82 7.13
C GLY A 117 -9.96 0.28 8.18
N LEU A 118 -8.73 0.65 8.58
CA LEU A 118 -8.50 1.77 9.48
C LEU A 118 -8.88 3.10 8.81
N VAL A 119 -8.50 3.28 7.54
CA VAL A 119 -8.85 4.49 6.77
C VAL A 119 -10.36 4.67 6.72
N TYR A 120 -11.12 3.61 6.42
CA TYR A 120 -12.59 3.65 6.44
C TYR A 120 -13.14 3.88 7.84
N GLY A 121 -12.58 3.21 8.84
CA GLY A 121 -13.02 3.37 10.23
C GLY A 121 -12.93 4.82 10.72
N VAL A 122 -11.85 5.52 10.39
CA VAL A 122 -11.69 6.95 10.70
C VAL A 122 -12.63 7.81 9.87
N HIS A 123 -12.75 7.53 8.56
CA HIS A 123 -13.65 8.28 7.67
C HIS A 123 -15.11 8.21 8.13
N LEU A 124 -15.55 7.05 8.60
CA LEU A 124 -16.91 6.84 9.11
C LEU A 124 -17.09 7.27 10.57
N GLY A 125 -16.01 7.53 11.32
CA GLY A 125 -16.04 7.86 12.74
C GLY A 125 -16.27 6.66 13.66
N ILE A 126 -15.95 5.44 13.19
CA ILE A 126 -16.12 4.19 13.97
C ILE A 126 -14.92 3.95 14.91
N SER A 127 -13.72 4.39 14.52
CA SER A 127 -12.47 4.07 15.21
C SER A 127 -11.82 5.29 15.87
N GLY A 128 -12.60 6.26 16.32
CA GLY A 128 -12.12 7.51 16.92
C GLY A 128 -12.74 8.73 16.25
N PRO A 129 -12.12 9.92 16.37
CA PRO A 129 -12.65 11.14 15.76
C PRO A 129 -12.81 10.96 14.24
N LYS A 130 -13.99 11.35 13.74
CA LYS A 130 -14.27 11.34 12.31
C LYS A 130 -13.37 12.33 11.58
N LYS A 131 -12.68 11.89 10.55
CA LYS A 131 -11.85 12.72 9.67
C LYS A 131 -12.07 12.31 8.23
N ASP A 132 -12.15 13.27 7.31
CA ASP A 132 -12.17 12.98 5.88
C ASP A 132 -10.82 12.35 5.49
N MET A 133 -10.86 11.12 5.01
CA MET A 133 -9.68 10.32 4.68
C MET A 133 -9.67 9.99 3.19
N ALA A 134 -8.47 9.76 2.66
CA ALA A 134 -8.25 9.38 1.27
C ALA A 134 -7.31 8.17 1.18
N VAL A 135 -7.60 7.30 0.23
CA VAL A 135 -6.71 6.22 -0.23
C VAL A 135 -6.13 6.63 -1.58
N LEU A 136 -4.81 6.70 -1.67
CA LEU A 136 -4.12 7.08 -2.91
C LEU A 136 -3.84 5.87 -3.80
N MET A 137 -3.45 4.74 -3.18
CA MET A 137 -3.20 3.48 -3.87
C MET A 137 -3.26 2.29 -2.90
N THR A 138 -3.51 1.11 -3.43
CA THR A 138 -3.30 -0.16 -2.72
C THR A 138 -1.82 -0.51 -2.80
N LEU A 139 -1.21 -0.85 -1.66
CA LEU A 139 0.21 -1.22 -1.59
C LEU A 139 0.41 -2.74 -1.73
N ASN A 140 -0.49 -3.54 -1.18
CA ASN A 140 -0.45 -5.00 -1.32
C ASN A 140 -1.84 -5.62 -1.11
N ASN A 141 -1.96 -6.85 -1.59
CA ASN A 141 -3.08 -7.74 -1.31
C ASN A 141 -2.61 -8.86 -0.38
N ASN A 142 -3.49 -9.34 0.50
CA ASN A 142 -3.21 -10.44 1.43
C ASN A 142 -1.97 -10.19 2.33
N GLY A 143 -1.18 -11.22 2.63
CA GLY A 143 0.04 -11.10 3.46
C GLY A 143 -0.23 -11.17 4.96
N GLN A 144 -1.40 -11.68 5.37
CA GLN A 144 -1.76 -11.98 6.76
C GLN A 144 -1.90 -13.49 6.95
N ALA A 145 -1.77 -13.92 8.20
CA ALA A 145 -2.13 -15.28 8.58
C ALA A 145 -2.77 -15.30 9.98
N ILE A 146 -3.49 -16.40 10.26
CA ILE A 146 -3.97 -16.73 11.59
C ILE A 146 -3.00 -17.77 12.16
N THR A 147 -2.31 -17.39 13.22
CA THR A 147 -1.37 -18.24 13.94
C THR A 147 -1.98 -18.71 15.24
N LEU A 148 -1.99 -20.02 15.47
CA LEU A 148 -2.37 -20.65 16.73
C LEU A 148 -1.12 -21.01 17.53
N SER A 149 -1.24 -20.97 18.86
CA SER A 149 -0.15 -21.38 19.73
C SER A 149 0.16 -22.87 19.56
N LYS A 150 1.44 -23.23 19.69
CA LYS A 150 1.84 -24.64 19.66
C LYS A 150 1.12 -25.49 20.71
N LYS A 151 0.77 -24.90 21.88
CA LYS A 151 -0.01 -25.57 22.92
C LYS A 151 -1.38 -26.04 22.44
N LEU A 152 -2.03 -25.25 21.57
CA LEU A 152 -3.30 -25.66 20.95
C LEU A 152 -3.07 -26.71 19.86
N ALA A 153 -2.04 -26.52 19.05
CA ALA A 153 -1.69 -27.47 17.98
C ALA A 153 -1.35 -28.86 18.53
N ASP A 154 -0.61 -28.94 19.64
CA ASP A 154 -0.28 -30.20 20.31
C ASP A 154 -1.53 -30.94 20.85
N LYS A 155 -2.65 -30.25 21.01
CA LYS A 155 -3.98 -30.80 21.34
C LYS A 155 -4.86 -31.07 20.13
N GLY A 156 -4.32 -30.93 18.92
CA GLY A 156 -5.04 -31.20 17.67
C GLY A 156 -5.75 -29.98 17.04
N ALA A 157 -5.62 -28.79 17.61
CA ALA A 157 -6.13 -27.56 17.00
C ALA A 157 -5.11 -27.01 15.99
N VAL A 158 -5.01 -27.62 14.80
CA VAL A 158 -4.13 -27.24 13.72
C VAL A 158 -4.81 -26.39 12.64
N ASP A 159 -6.15 -26.36 12.68
CA ASP A 159 -7.01 -25.60 11.78
C ASP A 159 -8.27 -25.10 12.54
N GLY A 160 -9.19 -24.46 11.84
CA GLY A 160 -10.40 -23.92 12.45
C GLY A 160 -11.35 -24.99 12.99
N ALA A 161 -11.48 -26.12 12.30
CA ALA A 161 -12.32 -27.23 12.74
C ALA A 161 -11.74 -27.89 13.99
N GLY A 162 -10.45 -28.15 14.03
CA GLY A 162 -9.72 -28.64 15.18
C GLY A 162 -9.82 -27.71 16.38
N LEU A 163 -9.70 -26.39 16.14
CA LEU A 163 -9.87 -25.37 17.18
C LEU A 163 -11.30 -25.43 17.76
N ALA A 164 -12.34 -25.43 16.91
CA ALA A 164 -13.72 -25.49 17.35
C ALA A 164 -14.01 -26.76 18.17
N LYS A 165 -13.46 -27.91 17.75
CA LYS A 165 -13.58 -29.17 18.48
C LYS A 165 -12.92 -29.08 19.85
N LEU A 166 -11.71 -28.53 19.93
CA LEU A 166 -10.96 -28.36 21.17
C LEU A 166 -11.68 -27.41 22.13
N MET A 167 -12.18 -26.28 21.66
CA MET A 167 -12.91 -25.30 22.49
C MET A 167 -14.18 -25.89 23.11
N LYS A 168 -14.86 -26.80 22.39
CA LYS A 168 -16.02 -27.54 22.93
C LYS A 168 -15.63 -28.61 23.95
N ALA A 169 -14.51 -29.30 23.75
CA ALA A 169 -14.00 -30.33 24.62
C ALA A 169 -13.36 -29.80 25.90
N GLU A 170 -12.73 -28.66 25.85
CA GLU A 170 -12.05 -28.00 26.96
C GLU A 170 -12.61 -26.59 27.17
N PRO A 171 -13.79 -26.40 27.79
CA PRO A 171 -14.36 -25.07 27.98
C PRO A 171 -13.50 -24.21 28.91
N ARG A 172 -13.01 -23.09 28.42
CA ARG A 172 -12.28 -22.03 29.14
C ARG A 172 -12.33 -20.74 28.34
N GLU A 173 -11.85 -19.63 28.90
CA GLU A 173 -11.62 -18.42 28.12
C GLU A 173 -10.44 -18.65 27.16
N TYR A 174 -10.71 -18.53 25.86
CA TYR A 174 -9.69 -18.52 24.82
C TYR A 174 -9.47 -17.09 24.36
N THR A 175 -8.22 -16.65 24.37
CA THR A 175 -7.85 -15.29 24.02
C THR A 175 -7.15 -15.27 22.67
N PHE A 176 -7.67 -14.47 21.75
CA PHE A 176 -7.06 -14.22 20.44
C PHE A 176 -6.72 -12.73 20.28
N ALA A 177 -5.74 -12.42 19.46
CA ALA A 177 -5.38 -11.05 19.21
C ALA A 177 -5.54 -10.66 17.74
N GLN A 178 -5.94 -9.42 17.54
CA GLN A 178 -5.93 -8.73 16.27
C GLN A 178 -5.18 -7.40 16.41
N THR A 179 -4.89 -6.71 15.31
CA THR A 179 -4.00 -5.55 15.33
C THR A 179 -4.73 -4.22 15.50
N PHE A 180 -5.96 -4.13 15.01
CA PHE A 180 -6.82 -2.94 15.09
C PHE A 180 -8.29 -3.31 14.80
N PRO A 181 -9.27 -2.83 15.59
CA PRO A 181 -10.67 -3.30 15.53
C PRO A 181 -11.34 -3.21 14.15
N THR A 182 -11.06 -2.18 13.35
CA THR A 182 -11.59 -2.02 11.99
C THR A 182 -10.62 -2.50 10.91
N GLY A 183 -9.48 -3.11 11.29
CA GLY A 183 -8.53 -3.65 10.33
C GLY A 183 -8.97 -4.98 9.75
N THR A 184 -8.45 -5.33 8.58
CA THR A 184 -8.69 -6.60 7.90
C THR A 184 -8.30 -7.81 8.75
N HIS A 185 -7.28 -7.71 9.62
CA HIS A 185 -6.89 -8.76 10.57
C HIS A 185 -8.04 -9.15 11.51
N ALA A 186 -8.79 -8.17 12.04
CA ALA A 186 -9.96 -8.44 12.87
C ALA A 186 -11.09 -9.06 12.05
N MET A 187 -11.34 -8.50 10.86
CA MET A 187 -12.41 -9.00 9.97
C MET A 187 -12.20 -10.47 9.59
N TRP A 188 -10.99 -10.82 9.16
CA TRP A 188 -10.70 -12.20 8.74
C TRP A 188 -10.61 -13.17 9.90
N LEU A 189 -10.14 -12.75 11.06
CA LEU A 189 -10.17 -13.56 12.28
C LEU A 189 -11.61 -13.89 12.66
N TYR A 190 -12.49 -12.90 12.68
CA TYR A 190 -13.91 -13.11 13.01
C TYR A 190 -14.62 -13.95 11.96
N TYR A 191 -14.38 -13.68 10.69
CA TYR A 191 -14.94 -14.46 9.59
C TYR A 191 -14.51 -15.94 9.66
N TRP A 192 -13.21 -16.18 9.84
CA TRP A 192 -12.67 -17.54 9.95
C TRP A 192 -13.20 -18.29 11.17
N MET A 193 -13.29 -17.64 12.33
CA MET A 193 -13.92 -18.24 13.52
C MET A 193 -15.36 -18.61 13.25
N ALA A 194 -16.16 -17.68 12.73
CA ALA A 194 -17.59 -17.92 12.44
C ALA A 194 -17.79 -19.03 11.41
N ALA A 195 -16.97 -19.08 10.36
CA ALA A 195 -17.01 -20.15 9.35
C ALA A 195 -16.70 -21.54 9.91
N ASN A 196 -16.01 -21.62 11.06
CA ASN A 196 -15.72 -22.86 11.77
C ASN A 196 -16.65 -23.11 12.97
N GLY A 197 -17.76 -22.35 13.08
CA GLY A 197 -18.75 -22.52 14.12
C GLY A 197 -18.34 -22.03 15.52
N ILE A 198 -17.37 -21.08 15.56
CA ILE A 198 -16.94 -20.36 16.76
C ILE A 198 -17.53 -18.95 16.68
N ASN A 199 -18.37 -18.56 17.63
CA ASN A 199 -18.85 -17.18 17.70
C ASN A 199 -17.76 -16.27 18.29
N PRO A 200 -17.12 -15.39 17.48
CA PRO A 200 -16.01 -14.58 17.96
C PRO A 200 -16.39 -13.55 19.04
N MET A 201 -17.70 -13.31 19.22
CA MET A 201 -18.20 -12.32 20.18
C MET A 201 -18.54 -12.94 21.55
N THR A 202 -18.77 -14.27 21.60
CA THR A 202 -19.21 -14.96 22.82
C THR A 202 -18.30 -16.11 23.24
N ASP A 203 -17.69 -16.81 22.27
CA ASP A 203 -16.93 -18.04 22.54
C ASP A 203 -15.44 -17.75 22.71
N ALA A 204 -14.98 -16.54 22.33
CA ALA A 204 -13.60 -16.14 22.43
C ALA A 204 -13.46 -14.68 22.89
N LYS A 205 -12.38 -14.39 23.60
CA LYS A 205 -11.98 -13.04 23.91
C LYS A 205 -11.02 -12.54 22.83
N VAL A 206 -11.40 -11.48 22.13
CA VAL A 206 -10.52 -10.87 21.12
C VAL A 206 -9.96 -9.54 21.60
N ILE A 207 -8.64 -9.44 21.69
CA ILE A 207 -7.91 -8.26 22.16
C ILE A 207 -7.13 -7.59 21.04
N THR A 208 -6.77 -6.31 21.25
CA THR A 208 -5.91 -5.57 20.34
C THR A 208 -4.47 -5.60 20.82
N VAL A 209 -3.55 -6.11 19.99
CA VAL A 209 -2.12 -6.16 20.29
C VAL A 209 -1.34 -5.61 19.10
N PRO A 210 -0.37 -4.69 19.32
CA PRO A 210 0.51 -4.23 18.27
C PRO A 210 1.33 -5.37 17.62
N PRO A 211 1.52 -5.37 16.28
CA PRO A 211 2.22 -6.45 15.58
C PRO A 211 3.58 -6.85 16.20
N PRO A 212 4.48 -5.93 16.58
CA PRO A 212 5.77 -6.31 17.18
C PRO A 212 5.67 -7.00 18.52
N GLN A 213 4.52 -6.97 19.19
CA GLN A 213 4.30 -7.58 20.51
C GLN A 213 3.61 -8.95 20.44
N MET A 214 3.12 -9.37 19.27
CA MET A 214 2.35 -10.60 19.09
C MET A 214 3.11 -11.83 19.57
N VAL A 215 4.32 -12.03 19.07
CA VAL A 215 5.15 -13.20 19.36
C VAL A 215 5.50 -13.29 20.87
N ALA A 216 5.89 -12.16 21.48
CA ALA A 216 6.22 -12.11 22.89
C ALA A 216 5.02 -12.47 23.79
N ASN A 217 3.84 -11.93 23.49
CA ASN A 217 2.63 -12.22 24.25
C ASN A 217 2.17 -13.68 24.09
N MET A 218 2.28 -14.26 22.88
CA MET A 218 2.00 -15.70 22.71
C MET A 218 2.99 -16.56 23.46
N ARG A 219 4.29 -16.23 23.46
CA ARG A 219 5.35 -16.96 24.15
C ARG A 219 5.06 -17.12 25.64
N VAL A 220 4.61 -16.05 26.29
CA VAL A 220 4.30 -16.06 27.73
C VAL A 220 2.90 -16.57 28.05
N GLY A 221 2.10 -16.92 27.01
CA GLY A 221 0.78 -17.51 27.18
C GLY A 221 -0.35 -16.51 27.42
N ASN A 222 -0.16 -15.24 27.10
CA ASN A 222 -1.21 -14.21 27.21
C ASN A 222 -2.31 -14.34 26.13
N MET A 223 -2.05 -15.16 25.10
CA MET A 223 -3.03 -15.43 24.04
C MET A 223 -2.83 -16.82 23.44
N ASP A 224 -3.91 -17.35 22.90
CA ASP A 224 -4.01 -18.66 22.26
C ASP A 224 -3.72 -18.62 20.76
N GLY A 225 -3.93 -17.47 20.14
CA GLY A 225 -3.67 -17.25 18.73
C GLY A 225 -3.80 -15.78 18.36
N TYR A 226 -3.46 -15.45 17.12
CA TYR A 226 -3.58 -14.09 16.61
C TYR A 226 -3.72 -14.05 15.08
N SER A 227 -4.23 -12.92 14.58
CA SER A 227 -4.19 -12.54 13.17
C SER A 227 -3.32 -11.32 13.00
N VAL A 228 -2.29 -11.42 12.15
CA VAL A 228 -1.30 -10.36 11.92
C VAL A 228 -0.67 -10.50 10.54
N GLY A 229 -0.08 -9.41 10.02
CA GLY A 229 0.77 -9.44 8.82
C GLY A 229 2.17 -10.01 9.09
N GLU A 230 2.85 -10.44 8.04
CA GLU A 230 4.23 -10.93 8.11
C GLU A 230 5.22 -9.80 8.49
N PRO A 231 6.33 -10.13 9.20
CA PRO A 231 6.91 -11.46 9.43
C PRO A 231 6.50 -12.13 10.75
N TRP A 232 5.51 -11.63 11.45
CA TRP A 232 5.24 -12.04 12.84
C TRP A 232 4.65 -13.44 12.97
N ASN A 233 3.94 -13.93 11.94
CA ASN A 233 3.49 -15.34 11.91
C ASN A 233 4.68 -16.28 11.72
N HIS A 234 5.50 -16.01 10.71
CA HIS A 234 6.71 -16.81 10.46
C HIS A 234 7.67 -16.80 11.65
N ARG A 235 7.79 -15.68 12.35
CA ARG A 235 8.61 -15.59 13.58
C ARG A 235 8.13 -16.54 14.67
N ALA A 236 6.84 -16.69 14.89
CA ALA A 236 6.32 -17.64 15.86
C ALA A 236 6.62 -19.10 15.48
N ILE A 237 6.64 -19.41 14.19
CA ILE A 237 7.00 -20.74 13.68
C ILE A 237 8.48 -21.02 13.94
N ILE A 238 9.38 -20.11 13.56
CA ILE A 238 10.83 -20.26 13.80
C ILE A 238 11.13 -20.42 15.29
N ASP A 239 10.45 -19.65 16.13
CA ASP A 239 10.63 -19.71 17.58
C ASP A 239 9.96 -20.95 18.22
N GLY A 240 9.29 -21.81 17.43
CA GLY A 240 8.65 -23.04 17.88
C GLY A 240 7.46 -22.84 18.82
N ILE A 241 6.82 -21.65 18.82
CA ILE A 241 5.73 -21.31 19.74
C ILE A 241 4.37 -21.26 19.08
N GLY A 242 4.28 -21.30 17.74
CA GLY A 242 3.03 -21.24 17.00
C GLY A 242 3.10 -22.01 15.69
N ILE A 243 1.93 -22.19 15.12
CA ILE A 243 1.71 -22.75 13.77
C ILE A 243 0.80 -21.83 12.98
N THR A 244 0.93 -21.80 11.66
CA THR A 244 -0.04 -21.14 10.78
C THR A 244 -1.24 -22.05 10.58
N ALA A 245 -2.42 -21.65 11.08
CA ALA A 245 -3.67 -22.39 10.90
C ALA A 245 -4.30 -22.12 9.53
N THR A 246 -4.16 -20.89 9.02
CA THR A 246 -4.64 -20.49 7.69
C THR A 246 -3.96 -19.17 7.27
N THR A 247 -3.93 -18.92 5.98
CA THR A 247 -3.52 -17.62 5.44
C THR A 247 -4.73 -16.78 5.06
N SER A 248 -4.55 -15.47 4.95
CA SER A 248 -5.63 -14.61 4.48
C SER A 248 -6.02 -14.89 3.02
N GLN A 249 -5.10 -15.46 2.22
CA GLN A 249 -5.37 -15.90 0.85
C GLN A 249 -6.38 -17.05 0.81
N ASP A 250 -6.32 -17.97 1.79
CA ASP A 250 -7.25 -19.09 1.90
C ASP A 250 -8.63 -18.63 2.43
N VAL A 251 -8.64 -17.59 3.29
CA VAL A 251 -9.87 -17.03 3.85
C VAL A 251 -10.61 -16.19 2.81
N TRP A 252 -9.87 -15.29 2.12
CA TRP A 252 -10.42 -14.44 1.08
C TRP A 252 -9.33 -14.05 0.08
N LYS A 253 -9.41 -14.64 -1.09
CA LYS A 253 -8.42 -14.47 -2.15
C LYS A 253 -8.33 -13.01 -2.61
N ASP A 254 -7.11 -12.52 -2.77
CA ASP A 254 -6.77 -11.22 -3.36
C ASP A 254 -7.43 -10.01 -2.67
N HIS A 255 -7.75 -10.10 -1.38
CA HIS A 255 -8.31 -8.95 -0.65
C HIS A 255 -7.28 -7.83 -0.49
N PRO A 256 -7.70 -6.55 -0.56
CA PRO A 256 -6.82 -5.42 -0.28
C PRO A 256 -6.38 -5.43 1.20
N GLU A 257 -5.13 -5.09 1.46
CA GLU A 257 -4.59 -5.13 2.82
C GLU A 257 -4.05 -3.78 3.26
N LYS A 258 -2.90 -3.35 2.75
CA LYS A 258 -2.35 -2.03 3.05
C LYS A 258 -2.58 -1.08 1.90
N VAL A 259 -2.76 0.16 2.27
CA VAL A 259 -2.92 1.27 1.35
C VAL A 259 -2.00 2.42 1.72
N LEU A 260 -1.68 3.26 0.75
CA LEU A 260 -1.14 4.59 1.00
C LEU A 260 -2.33 5.48 1.38
N GLY A 261 -2.50 5.69 2.68
CA GLY A 261 -3.59 6.47 3.24
C GLY A 261 -3.13 7.86 3.69
N THR A 262 -4.02 8.82 3.57
CA THR A 262 -3.82 10.20 4.03
C THR A 262 -5.15 10.85 4.37
N THR A 263 -5.15 12.15 4.75
CA THR A 263 -6.38 12.91 4.96
C THR A 263 -6.85 13.57 3.66
N GLY A 264 -8.17 13.73 3.51
CA GLY A 264 -8.74 14.49 2.39
C GLY A 264 -8.22 15.92 2.31
N ASP A 265 -7.96 16.55 3.47
CA ASP A 265 -7.37 17.88 3.55
C ASP A 265 -5.96 17.92 2.95
N PHE A 266 -5.14 16.89 3.19
CA PHE A 266 -3.80 16.79 2.60
C PHE A 266 -3.87 16.75 1.08
N VAL A 267 -4.74 15.90 0.53
CA VAL A 267 -4.89 15.76 -0.94
C VAL A 267 -5.37 17.07 -1.58
N LYS A 268 -6.32 17.76 -0.94
CA LYS A 268 -6.82 19.06 -1.42
C LYS A 268 -5.74 20.14 -1.39
N LYS A 269 -4.91 20.15 -0.34
CA LYS A 269 -3.88 21.17 -0.13
C LYS A 269 -2.61 20.89 -0.94
N TYR A 270 -2.24 19.63 -1.17
CA TYR A 270 -0.98 19.20 -1.77
C TYR A 270 -1.19 18.14 -2.88
N PRO A 271 -2.00 18.42 -3.91
CA PRO A 271 -2.36 17.42 -4.92
C PRO A 271 -1.17 16.92 -5.75
N ASN A 272 -0.22 17.81 -6.09
CA ASN A 272 0.97 17.42 -6.84
C ASN A 272 1.95 16.61 -5.97
N THR A 273 2.06 16.94 -4.69
CA THR A 273 2.82 16.14 -3.72
C THR A 273 2.23 14.74 -3.59
N ALA A 274 0.90 14.62 -3.47
CA ALA A 274 0.23 13.32 -3.39
C ALA A 274 0.51 12.46 -4.64
N ARG A 275 0.46 13.07 -5.83
CA ARG A 275 0.81 12.43 -7.11
C ARG A 275 2.27 12.00 -7.15
N ALA A 276 3.19 12.87 -6.73
CA ALA A 276 4.63 12.60 -6.72
C ALA A 276 4.99 11.42 -5.81
N VAL A 277 4.39 11.35 -4.59
CA VAL A 277 4.59 10.22 -3.67
C VAL A 277 4.07 8.92 -4.28
N THR A 278 2.85 8.94 -4.85
CA THR A 278 2.27 7.75 -5.49
C THR A 278 3.15 7.25 -6.64
N ALA A 279 3.65 8.16 -7.48
CA ALA A 279 4.54 7.81 -8.59
C ALA A 279 5.88 7.22 -8.10
N ALA A 280 6.47 7.81 -7.06
CA ALA A 280 7.72 7.32 -6.46
C ALA A 280 7.60 5.91 -5.86
N ILE A 281 6.42 5.55 -5.32
CA ILE A 281 6.17 4.22 -4.76
C ILE A 281 5.88 3.19 -5.85
N LEU A 282 5.34 3.62 -6.99
CA LEU A 282 5.06 2.73 -8.14
C LEU A 282 6.32 2.35 -8.92
N GLU A 283 7.41 3.10 -8.82
CA GLU A 283 8.68 2.83 -9.48
C GLU A 283 9.49 1.73 -8.79
#